data_68c661def0ba818aa368b5fb2b09b14c
#
_entry.id   68c661def0ba818aa368b5fb2b09b14c
#
_cell.length_a   1.000
_cell.length_b   1.000
_cell.length_c   1.000
_cell.angle_alpha   90.00
_cell.angle_beta   90.00
_cell.angle_gamma   90.00
#
_symmetry.space_group_name_H-M   'P 1'
#
loop_
_entity.id
_entity.type
_entity.pdbx_description
1 polymer ?
#
loop_
_entity_poly.entity_id
_entity_poly.type
_entity_poly.pdbx_seq_one_letter_code
_entity_poly.pdbx_strand_id
1 'polypeptide(L)'
;LLKEKKQPVTYCGYEPSGPLHLGHFVTITKLIDFEKAGFKIKVLLADVHAFLNRKGNEEEIKKEVENWRKTIKAIGLKAEIVLGSSFQFDKEYQLDVMRLAQKSTINR
;
A
#
# COMPACT_ATOMS: atom_id res chain seq x y z
N LEU A 1 9.59 16.32 13.44
CA LEU A 1 9.96 15.52 12.27
C LEU A 1 10.31 16.39 11.06
N LEU A 2 9.49 17.39 10.71
CA LEU A 2 9.76 18.31 9.61
C LEU A 2 10.98 19.20 9.85
N LYS A 3 11.34 19.46 11.10
CA LYS A 3 12.57 20.19 11.48
C LYS A 3 13.82 19.32 11.39
N GLU A 4 13.69 18.00 11.55
CA GLU A 4 14.81 17.05 11.61
C GLU A 4 15.11 16.43 10.24
N LYS A 5 14.12 16.27 9.38
CA LYS A 5 14.26 15.69 8.05
C LYS A 5 13.82 16.65 6.96
N LYS A 6 14.68 16.83 5.97
CA LYS A 6 14.39 17.69 4.80
C LYS A 6 13.20 17.18 3.98
N GLN A 7 12.97 15.87 3.93
CA GLN A 7 11.86 15.26 3.19
C GLN A 7 11.42 13.98 3.90
N PRO A 8 10.53 14.08 4.90
CA PRO A 8 9.98 12.91 5.56
C PRO A 8 9.09 12.11 4.60
N VAL A 9 9.00 10.81 4.84
CA VAL A 9 8.18 9.88 4.04
C VAL A 9 7.01 9.42 4.88
N THR A 10 5.82 9.43 4.32
CA THR A 10 4.66 8.77 4.90
C THR A 10 4.10 7.73 3.92
N TYR A 11 3.46 6.70 4.44
CA TYR A 11 2.83 5.69 3.60
C TYR A 11 1.45 5.29 4.14
N CYS A 12 0.63 4.79 3.24
CA CYS A 12 -0.63 4.13 3.57
C CYS A 12 -0.80 2.89 2.70
N GLY A 13 -1.30 1.81 3.28
CA GLY A 13 -1.59 0.56 2.58
C GLY A 13 -3.07 0.43 2.27
N TYR A 14 -3.39 -0.08 1.09
CA TYR A 14 -4.74 -0.42 0.65
C TYR A 14 -4.77 -1.81 0.04
N GLU A 15 -5.84 -2.54 0.30
CA GLU A 15 -6.13 -3.80 -0.39
C GLU A 15 -6.96 -3.51 -1.65
N PRO A 16 -6.44 -3.81 -2.85
CA PRO A 16 -7.19 -3.56 -4.10
C PRO A 16 -8.23 -4.68 -4.34
N SER A 17 -9.22 -4.74 -3.45
CA SER A 17 -10.29 -5.75 -3.46
C SER A 17 -11.52 -5.34 -4.25
N GLY A 18 -11.48 -4.20 -4.92
CA GLY A 18 -12.52 -3.59 -5.71
C GLY A 18 -12.18 -2.15 -6.03
N PRO A 19 -13.07 -1.42 -6.72
CA PRO A 19 -12.82 -0.05 -7.12
C PRO A 19 -12.66 0.88 -5.92
N LEU A 20 -11.82 1.89 -6.08
CA LEU A 20 -11.65 2.94 -5.10
C LEU A 20 -12.98 3.70 -4.91
N HIS A 21 -13.41 3.88 -3.67
CA HIS A 21 -14.69 4.52 -3.31
C HIS A 21 -14.51 5.63 -2.27
N LEU A 22 -15.61 6.31 -1.92
CA LEU A 22 -15.59 7.45 -1.00
C LEU A 22 -14.97 7.16 0.36
N GLY A 23 -15.08 5.94 0.88
CA GLY A 23 -14.42 5.54 2.14
C GLY A 23 -12.90 5.62 2.07
N HIS A 24 -12.31 5.29 0.93
CA HIS A 24 -10.88 5.45 0.69
C HIS A 24 -10.49 6.92 0.47
N PHE A 25 -11.40 7.71 -0.09
CA PHE A 25 -11.15 9.11 -0.40
C PHE A 25 -10.78 9.94 0.85
N VAL A 26 -11.37 9.63 1.99
CA VAL A 26 -11.06 10.29 3.27
C VAL A 26 -9.58 10.14 3.63
N THR A 27 -9.04 8.93 3.51
CA THR A 27 -7.62 8.67 3.80
C THR A 27 -6.70 9.25 2.73
N ILE A 28 -7.10 9.21 1.46
CA ILE A 28 -6.36 9.80 0.35
C ILE A 28 -6.28 11.32 0.50
N THR A 29 -7.35 11.98 0.94
CA THR A 29 -7.35 13.42 1.22
C THR A 29 -6.31 13.77 2.29
N LYS A 30 -6.19 12.93 3.32
CA LYS A 30 -5.15 13.11 4.34
C LYS A 30 -3.74 12.97 3.76
N LEU A 31 -3.52 12.04 2.84
CA LEU A 31 -2.23 11.92 2.15
C LEU A 31 -1.92 13.15 1.29
N ILE A 32 -2.92 13.77 0.67
CA ILE A 32 -2.76 15.04 -0.05
C ILE A 32 -2.34 16.17 0.90
N ASP A 33 -2.89 16.22 2.11
CA ASP A 33 -2.48 17.18 3.13
C ASP A 33 -1.01 16.98 3.52
N PHE A 34 -0.57 15.73 3.69
CA PHE A 34 0.84 15.43 3.95
C PHE A 34 1.75 15.81 2.77
N GLU A 35 1.32 15.56 1.54
CA GLU A 35 2.05 15.97 0.35
C GLU A 35 2.26 17.49 0.33
N LYS A 36 1.18 18.25 0.57
CA LYS A 36 1.24 19.72 0.67
C LYS A 36 2.15 20.21 1.80
N ALA A 37 2.28 19.44 2.88
CA ALA A 37 3.19 19.72 3.98
C ALA A 37 4.65 19.33 3.69
N GLY A 38 4.97 18.81 2.50
CA GLY A 38 6.33 18.47 2.06
C GLY A 38 6.73 17.02 2.28
N PHE A 39 5.79 16.12 2.61
CA PHE A 39 6.08 14.70 2.74
C PHE A 39 6.17 14.02 1.36
N LYS A 40 7.08 13.08 1.24
CA LYS A 40 7.05 12.11 0.15
C LYS A 40 6.00 11.03 0.47
N ILE A 41 5.09 10.79 -0.45
CA ILE A 41 3.98 9.86 -0.24
C ILE A 41 4.29 8.53 -0.91
N LYS A 42 4.08 7.43 -0.16
CA LYS A 42 4.06 6.08 -0.70
C LYS A 42 2.68 5.45 -0.49
N VAL A 43 2.14 4.83 -1.53
CA VAL A 43 0.91 4.04 -1.46
C VAL A 43 1.27 2.58 -1.72
N LEU A 44 1.07 1.75 -0.70
CA LEU A 44 1.23 0.31 -0.83
C LEU A 44 -0.11 -0.29 -1.29
N LEU A 45 -0.11 -0.96 -2.43
CA LEU A 45 -1.22 -1.79 -2.85
C LEU A 45 -0.93 -3.25 -2.48
N ALA A 46 -1.70 -3.78 -1.54
CA ALA A 46 -1.52 -5.11 -0.97
C ALA A 46 -2.15 -6.19 -1.86
N ASP A 47 -1.62 -6.37 -3.05
CA ASP A 47 -2.11 -7.29 -4.08
C ASP A 47 -2.00 -8.76 -3.66
N VAL A 48 -0.91 -9.15 -3.02
CA VAL A 48 -0.75 -10.50 -2.45
C VAL A 48 -1.80 -10.75 -1.37
N HIS A 49 -2.09 -9.76 -0.55
CA HIS A 49 -3.12 -9.84 0.49
C HIS A 49 -4.52 -10.03 -0.11
N ALA A 50 -4.83 -9.26 -1.15
CA ALA A 50 -6.09 -9.40 -1.88
C ALA A 50 -6.26 -10.80 -2.47
N PHE A 51 -5.19 -11.38 -3.02
CA PHE A 51 -5.19 -12.75 -3.53
C PHE A 51 -5.43 -13.78 -2.41
N LEU A 52 -4.71 -13.67 -1.30
CA LEU A 52 -4.87 -14.57 -0.15
C LEU A 52 -6.26 -14.46 0.49
N ASN A 53 -6.85 -13.28 0.50
CA ASN A 53 -8.22 -13.03 0.98
C ASN A 53 -9.30 -13.42 -0.04
N ARG A 54 -8.92 -14.08 -1.14
CA ARG A 54 -9.85 -14.53 -2.20
C ARG A 54 -10.73 -13.40 -2.77
N LYS A 55 -10.15 -12.21 -2.95
CA LYS A 55 -10.84 -11.04 -3.51
C LYS A 55 -10.84 -11.00 -5.03
N GLY A 56 -10.41 -12.05 -5.67
CA GLY A 56 -10.37 -12.22 -7.10
C GLY A 56 -9.25 -13.16 -7.55
N ASN A 57 -9.24 -13.51 -8.81
CA ASN A 57 -8.11 -14.21 -9.41
C ASN A 57 -6.97 -13.21 -9.72
N GLU A 58 -5.84 -13.73 -10.15
CA GLU A 58 -4.63 -12.91 -10.40
C GLU A 58 -4.87 -11.82 -11.46
N GLU A 59 -5.63 -12.11 -12.50
CA GLU A 59 -5.93 -11.14 -13.56
C GLU A 59 -6.87 -10.04 -13.10
N GLU A 60 -7.88 -10.40 -12.31
CA GLU A 60 -8.81 -9.43 -11.70
C GLU A 60 -8.09 -8.47 -10.76
N ILE A 61 -7.21 -9.01 -9.92
CA ILE A 61 -6.41 -8.19 -9.00
C ILE A 61 -5.46 -7.25 -9.76
N LYS A 62 -4.79 -7.73 -10.81
CA LYS A 62 -3.96 -6.88 -11.67
C LYS A 62 -4.76 -5.75 -12.30
N LYS A 63 -5.97 -6.04 -12.75
CA LYS A 63 -6.87 -5.03 -13.32
C LYS A 63 -7.26 -3.97 -12.27
N GLU A 64 -7.61 -4.41 -11.07
CA GLU A 64 -7.94 -3.48 -9.97
C GLU A 64 -6.74 -2.63 -9.56
N VAL A 65 -5.54 -3.21 -9.49
CA VAL A 65 -4.30 -2.45 -9.25
C VAL A 65 -4.13 -1.33 -10.28
N GLU A 66 -4.35 -1.61 -11.57
CA GLU A 66 -4.26 -0.57 -12.61
C GLU A 66 -5.36 0.48 -12.49
N ASN A 67 -6.58 0.09 -12.11
CA ASN A 67 -7.66 1.02 -11.83
C ASN A 67 -7.30 1.95 -10.66
N TRP A 68 -6.74 1.41 -9.58
CA TRP A 68 -6.26 2.19 -8.44
C TRP A 68 -5.17 3.17 -8.84
N ARG A 69 -4.18 2.74 -9.63
CA ARG A 69 -3.12 3.62 -10.15
C ARG A 69 -3.68 4.82 -10.92
N LYS A 70 -4.60 4.53 -11.84
CA LYS A 70 -5.25 5.58 -12.65
C LYS A 70 -6.07 6.53 -11.80
N THR A 71 -6.82 6.02 -10.84
CA THR A 71 -7.67 6.81 -9.96
C THR A 71 -6.86 7.71 -9.04
N ILE A 72 -5.80 7.19 -8.40
CA ILE A 72 -4.89 7.97 -7.55
C ILE A 72 -4.23 9.10 -8.37
N LYS A 73 -3.80 8.80 -9.59
CA LYS A 73 -3.25 9.81 -10.49
C LYS A 73 -4.29 10.87 -10.88
N ALA A 74 -5.52 10.46 -11.16
CA ALA A 74 -6.61 11.37 -11.53
C ALA A 74 -7.01 12.29 -10.37
N ILE A 75 -6.93 11.83 -9.13
CA ILE A 75 -7.15 12.65 -7.92
C ILE A 75 -6.06 13.72 -7.75
N GLY A 76 -4.89 13.52 -8.36
CA GLY A 76 -3.77 14.46 -8.31
C GLY A 76 -2.77 14.20 -7.19
N LEU A 77 -2.86 13.09 -6.47
CA LEU A 77 -1.88 12.69 -5.46
C LEU A 77 -0.59 12.21 -6.14
N LYS A 78 0.52 12.87 -5.88
CA LYS A 78 1.85 12.47 -6.34
C LYS A 78 2.45 11.43 -5.39
N ALA A 79 2.05 10.19 -5.56
CA ALA A 79 2.51 9.08 -4.73
C ALA A 79 3.36 8.09 -5.54
N GLU A 80 4.39 7.57 -4.89
CA GLU A 80 5.07 6.35 -5.34
C GLU A 80 4.17 5.15 -4.99
N ILE A 81 3.70 4.42 -6.01
CA ILE A 81 2.86 3.25 -5.82
C ILE A 81 3.74 2.01 -5.77
N VAL A 82 3.70 1.32 -4.64
CA VAL A 82 4.45 0.10 -4.38
C VAL A 82 3.48 -1.08 -4.30
N LEU A 83 3.78 -2.17 -4.99
CA LEU A 83 3.01 -3.41 -4.89
C LEU A 83 3.61 -4.33 -3.82
N GLY A 84 2.77 -5.00 -3.05
CA GLY A 84 3.21 -6.02 -2.12
C GLY A 84 4.02 -7.12 -2.81
N SER A 85 3.57 -7.58 -3.96
CA SER A 85 4.25 -8.60 -4.78
C SER A 85 5.66 -8.20 -5.24
N SER A 86 6.00 -6.91 -5.26
CA SER A 86 7.31 -6.44 -5.68
C SER A 86 8.44 -6.74 -4.68
N PHE A 87 8.11 -7.07 -3.43
CA PHE A 87 9.12 -7.36 -2.39
C PHE A 87 8.77 -8.55 -1.48
N GLN A 88 7.48 -8.90 -1.33
CA GLN A 88 7.06 -9.95 -0.38
C GLN A 88 7.53 -11.35 -0.76
N PHE A 89 7.88 -11.58 -2.03
CA PHE A 89 8.43 -12.86 -2.49
C PHE A 89 9.95 -12.92 -2.43
N ASP A 90 10.62 -11.84 -2.06
CA ASP A 90 12.07 -11.83 -1.90
C ASP A 90 12.49 -12.79 -0.78
N LYS A 91 13.58 -13.52 -1.03
CA LYS A 91 14.11 -14.52 -0.09
C LYS A 91 14.39 -13.93 1.29
N GLU A 92 14.98 -12.75 1.34
CA GLU A 92 15.32 -12.06 2.59
C GLU A 92 14.05 -11.70 3.37
N TYR A 93 13.05 -11.14 2.66
CA TYR A 93 11.75 -10.83 3.27
C TYR A 93 11.09 -12.09 3.87
N GLN A 94 11.08 -13.19 3.10
CA GLN A 94 10.49 -14.46 3.56
C GLN A 94 11.24 -15.04 4.77
N LEU A 95 12.57 -14.95 4.81
CA LEU A 95 13.35 -15.37 5.96
C LEU A 95 13.02 -14.56 7.21
N ASP A 96 12.84 -13.25 7.08
CA ASP A 96 12.46 -12.39 8.21
C ASP A 96 11.05 -12.69 8.71
N VAL A 97 10.11 -12.97 7.80
CA VAL A 97 8.75 -13.44 8.16
C VAL A 97 8.83 -14.74 8.99
N MET A 98 9.64 -15.70 8.55
CA MET A 98 9.84 -16.96 9.28
C MET A 98 10.47 -16.76 10.66
N ARG A 99 11.48 -15.88 10.77
CA ARG A 99 12.10 -15.51 12.05
C ARG A 99 11.11 -14.87 13.02
N LEU A 100 10.23 -13.99 12.53
CA LEU A 100 9.17 -13.39 13.32
C LEU A 100 8.12 -14.42 13.73
N ALA A 101 7.75 -15.33 12.83
CA ALA A 101 6.78 -16.40 13.12
C ALA A 101 7.23 -17.31 14.26
N GLN A 102 8.53 -17.58 14.38
CA GLN A 102 9.09 -18.37 15.50
C GLN A 102 8.86 -17.73 16.87
N LYS A 103 8.72 -16.40 16.92
CA LYS A 103 8.52 -15.63 18.15
C LYS A 103 7.04 -15.31 18.43
N SER A 104 6.15 -15.69 17.54
CA SER A 104 4.72 -15.40 17.61
C SER A 104 3.91 -16.66 17.80
N THR A 105 2.85 -16.58 18.61
CA THR A 105 1.87 -17.66 18.77
C THR A 105 0.57 -17.32 18.06
N ILE A 106 -0.11 -18.34 17.53
CA ILE A 106 -1.37 -18.16 16.76
C ILE A 106 -2.52 -17.63 17.64
N ASN A 107 -2.46 -17.86 18.94
CA ASN A 107 -3.53 -17.51 19.89
C ASN A 107 -3.32 -16.19 20.64
N ARG A 108 -2.76 -15.21 19.97
CA ARG A 108 -2.61 -13.86 20.54
C ARG A 108 -3.29 -12.82 19.69
#